data_3ff8331be143d02643fed4af6c72bc10
#
_entry.id   3ff8331be143d02643fed4af6c72bc10
#
_cell.length_a   1.000
_cell.length_b   1.000
_cell.length_c   1.000
_cell.angle_alpha   90.00
_cell.angle_beta   90.00
_cell.angle_gamma   90.00
#
_symmetry.space_group_name_H-M   'P 1'
#
loop_
_entity.id
_entity.type
_entity.pdbx_description
1 polymer ?
#
loop_
_entity_poly.entity_id
_entity_poly.type
_entity_poly.pdbx_seq_one_letter_code
_entity_poly.pdbx_strand_id
1 'polypeptide(L)'
;HRARQHRDCRGRDGPGGAVEFDQTFDMYEAAEGLYEYLFADIKVRKNHYIDTFPILPAGEIEITFSSVPTETVGAGLIAIGDMKPLHGDEPWSRTANGAQVEPITYSVIKENEWGQTTIKRRHKAKNLRAQVLMEREAMDYVIAIVHDLLDVPVLVVGVDRPGFAELQAFGLLSAVGTYQSNSKGLAEFTVKGLI
;
A
#
# COMPACT_ATOMS: atom_id res chain seq x y z
N HIS A 1 -30.23 -2.10 -8.91
CA HIS A 1 -29.01 -2.27 -9.74
C HIS A 1 -27.92 -1.42 -9.12
N ARG A 2 -27.03 -2.06 -8.29
CA ARG A 2 -25.84 -1.41 -7.76
C ARG A 2 -24.78 -1.43 -8.88
N ALA A 3 -24.36 -0.26 -9.25
CA ALA A 3 -23.32 -0.07 -10.23
C ALA A 3 -21.97 -0.52 -9.65
N ARG A 4 -21.18 -1.23 -10.43
CA ARG A 4 -19.86 -1.71 -10.05
C ARG A 4 -18.81 -0.79 -10.65
N GLN A 5 -17.85 -0.38 -9.85
CA GLN A 5 -16.62 0.22 -10.34
C GLN A 5 -15.61 -0.89 -10.56
N HIS A 6 -15.07 -0.97 -11.75
CA HIS A 6 -14.05 -1.95 -12.11
C HIS A 6 -12.74 -1.24 -12.43
N ARG A 7 -11.66 -1.91 -12.18
CA ARG A 7 -10.34 -1.54 -12.66
C ARG A 7 -9.81 -2.72 -13.47
N ASP A 8 -9.52 -2.47 -14.72
CA ASP A 8 -8.86 -3.43 -15.60
C ASP A 8 -7.39 -3.07 -15.70
N CYS A 9 -6.52 -4.05 -15.59
CA CYS A 9 -5.09 -3.89 -15.79
C CYS A 9 -4.64 -4.91 -16.83
N ARG A 10 -4.01 -4.44 -17.90
CA ARG A 10 -3.49 -5.26 -18.99
C ARG A 10 -2.02 -5.00 -19.20
N GLY A 11 -1.25 -6.06 -19.33
CA GLY A 11 0.16 -6.02 -19.74
C GLY A 11 0.34 -6.61 -21.10
N ARG A 12 1.06 -5.91 -22.00
CA ARG A 12 1.37 -6.35 -23.36
C ARG A 12 2.87 -6.36 -23.59
N ASP A 13 3.34 -7.28 -24.41
CA ASP A 13 4.73 -7.31 -24.86
C ASP A 13 4.91 -6.35 -26.06
N GLY A 14 5.05 -5.05 -25.72
CA GLY A 14 5.21 -3.96 -26.67
C GLY A 14 3.90 -3.38 -27.25
N PRO A 15 3.99 -2.26 -27.99
CA PRO A 15 2.84 -1.60 -28.61
C PRO A 15 2.12 -2.52 -29.60
N GLY A 16 0.88 -2.91 -29.30
CA GLY A 16 0.09 -3.82 -30.12
C GLY A 16 0.46 -5.29 -29.99
N GLY A 17 1.32 -5.66 -29.04
CA GLY A 17 1.70 -7.05 -28.75
C GLY A 17 0.60 -7.89 -28.12
N ALA A 18 0.89 -9.17 -27.90
CA ALA A 18 -0.02 -10.09 -27.23
C ALA A 18 -0.29 -9.63 -25.79
N VAL A 19 -1.52 -9.82 -25.33
CA VAL A 19 -1.88 -9.55 -23.93
C VAL A 19 -1.39 -10.72 -23.09
N GLU A 20 -0.41 -10.48 -22.23
CA GLU A 20 0.15 -11.49 -21.33
C GLU A 20 -0.48 -11.47 -19.94
N PHE A 21 -1.07 -10.34 -19.58
CA PHE A 21 -1.72 -10.16 -18.31
C PHE A 21 -3.02 -9.37 -18.52
N ASP A 22 -4.14 -9.89 -18.03
CA ASP A 22 -5.46 -9.21 -18.06
C ASP A 22 -6.22 -9.57 -16.79
N GLN A 23 -6.38 -8.59 -15.92
CA GLN A 23 -7.12 -8.76 -14.68
C GLN A 23 -8.06 -7.59 -14.43
N THR A 24 -9.27 -7.94 -14.00
CA THR A 24 -10.31 -6.99 -13.60
C THR A 24 -10.47 -7.04 -12.09
N PHE A 25 -10.41 -5.90 -11.44
CA PHE A 25 -10.54 -5.77 -10.00
C PHE A 25 -11.80 -5.00 -9.63
N ASP A 26 -12.62 -5.60 -8.78
CA ASP A 26 -13.73 -4.89 -8.16
C ASP A 26 -13.21 -3.98 -7.04
N MET A 27 -13.55 -2.69 -7.12
CA MET A 27 -13.18 -1.70 -6.10
C MET A 27 -14.17 -1.67 -4.92
N TYR A 28 -15.19 -2.52 -4.93
CA TYR A 28 -16.12 -2.68 -3.83
C TYR A 28 -15.77 -3.88 -2.97
N GLU A 29 -15.91 -3.74 -1.67
CA GLU A 29 -15.92 -4.90 -0.78
C GLU A 29 -17.26 -5.63 -0.94
N ALA A 30 -17.19 -6.95 -1.13
CA ALA A 30 -18.39 -7.78 -1.16
C ALA A 30 -19.09 -7.72 0.21
N ALA A 31 -20.41 -7.57 0.20
CA ALA A 31 -21.19 -7.68 1.42
C ALA A 31 -21.16 -9.14 1.93
N GLU A 32 -20.77 -9.34 3.18
CA GLU A 32 -20.65 -10.69 3.78
C GLU A 32 -22.01 -11.28 4.16
N GLY A 33 -23.09 -10.48 4.19
CA GLY A 33 -24.41 -10.93 4.56
C GLY A 33 -25.56 -10.15 3.94
N LEU A 34 -26.78 -10.73 4.03
CA LEU A 34 -27.98 -10.11 3.50
C LEU A 34 -28.28 -8.73 4.13
N TYR A 35 -27.99 -8.58 5.42
CA TYR A 35 -28.18 -7.32 6.15
C TYR A 35 -27.22 -6.24 5.62
N GLU A 36 -25.95 -6.58 5.44
CA GLU A 36 -24.96 -5.65 4.88
C GLU A 36 -25.30 -5.29 3.45
N TYR A 37 -25.76 -6.27 2.68
CA TYR A 37 -26.17 -6.03 1.30
C TYR A 37 -27.35 -5.04 1.18
N LEU A 38 -28.29 -5.07 2.14
CA LEU A 38 -29.51 -4.26 2.09
C LEU A 38 -29.37 -2.89 2.77
N PHE A 39 -28.59 -2.81 3.85
CA PHE A 39 -28.64 -1.68 4.78
C PHE A 39 -27.29 -1.02 5.06
N ALA A 40 -26.16 -1.69 4.80
CA ALA A 40 -24.87 -1.08 5.02
C ALA A 40 -24.43 -0.15 3.88
N ASP A 41 -23.62 0.83 4.21
CA ASP A 41 -22.95 1.66 3.23
C ASP A 41 -21.96 0.83 2.42
N ILE A 42 -21.88 1.12 1.12
CA ILE A 42 -20.95 0.44 0.23
C ILE A 42 -19.52 0.87 0.59
N LYS A 43 -18.72 -0.10 1.04
CA LYS A 43 -17.30 0.13 1.31
C LYS A 43 -16.52 0.07 -0.01
N VAL A 44 -15.83 1.15 -0.33
CA VAL A 44 -14.96 1.25 -1.50
C VAL A 44 -13.52 1.02 -1.08
N ARG A 45 -12.83 0.11 -1.74
CA ARG A 45 -11.38 -0.06 -1.56
C ARG A 45 -10.65 1.15 -2.11
N LYS A 46 -9.88 1.80 -1.25
CA LYS A 46 -9.10 2.99 -1.63
C LYS A 46 -7.76 2.64 -2.24
N ASN A 47 -7.19 1.51 -1.82
CA ASN A 47 -5.87 1.06 -2.24
C ASN A 47 -5.97 -0.34 -2.83
N HIS A 48 -5.21 -0.58 -3.87
CA HIS A 48 -5.04 -1.90 -4.45
C HIS A 48 -3.60 -2.05 -4.92
N TYR A 49 -3.01 -3.22 -4.76
CA TYR A 49 -1.72 -3.53 -5.33
C TYR A 49 -1.76 -4.86 -6.09
N ILE A 50 -0.87 -5.03 -7.04
CA ILE A 50 -0.72 -6.21 -7.88
C ILE A 50 0.74 -6.64 -7.74
N ASP A 51 0.97 -7.84 -7.24
CA ASP A 51 2.30 -8.44 -7.03
C ASP A 51 2.67 -9.46 -8.11
N THR A 52 1.67 -9.94 -8.84
CA THR A 52 1.82 -11.02 -9.83
C THR A 52 1.99 -10.52 -11.27
N PHE A 53 2.42 -9.27 -11.43
CA PHE A 53 2.60 -8.71 -12.77
C PHE A 53 3.84 -9.32 -13.44
N PRO A 54 3.71 -9.86 -14.68
CA PRO A 54 4.84 -10.44 -15.40
C PRO A 54 5.89 -9.37 -15.74
N ILE A 55 7.16 -9.79 -15.80
CA ILE A 55 8.25 -8.90 -16.24
C ILE A 55 8.17 -8.80 -17.77
N LEU A 56 7.85 -7.62 -18.27
CA LEU A 56 7.76 -7.30 -19.68
C LEU A 56 8.89 -6.33 -20.05
N PRO A 57 9.98 -6.76 -20.70
CA PRO A 57 11.17 -5.92 -20.94
C PRO A 57 10.90 -4.67 -21.79
N ALA A 58 9.88 -4.72 -22.65
CA ALA A 58 9.45 -3.61 -23.49
C ALA A 58 7.92 -3.44 -23.43
N GLY A 59 7.33 -3.83 -22.30
CA GLY A 59 5.89 -3.95 -22.16
C GLY A 59 5.16 -2.62 -22.03
N GLU A 60 3.90 -2.64 -22.41
CA GLU A 60 2.94 -1.55 -22.20
C GLU A 60 1.94 -1.98 -21.13
N ILE A 61 1.69 -1.10 -20.16
CA ILE A 61 0.70 -1.31 -19.11
C ILE A 61 -0.48 -0.39 -19.37
N GLU A 62 -1.63 -0.98 -19.63
CA GLU A 62 -2.90 -0.27 -19.79
C GLU A 62 -3.75 -0.44 -18.54
N ILE A 63 -4.14 0.65 -17.89
CA ILE A 63 -4.99 0.65 -16.71
C ILE A 63 -6.28 1.40 -17.04
N THR A 64 -7.39 0.67 -17.09
CA THR A 64 -8.70 1.22 -17.41
C THR A 64 -9.55 1.31 -16.15
N PHE A 65 -10.09 2.49 -15.87
CA PHE A 65 -11.05 2.70 -14.80
C PHE A 65 -12.43 2.86 -15.39
N SER A 66 -13.36 2.02 -14.99
CA SER A 66 -14.76 2.09 -15.43
C SER A 66 -15.71 2.28 -14.25
N SER A 67 -16.70 3.09 -14.43
CA SER A 67 -17.75 3.37 -13.44
C SER A 67 -19.10 3.51 -14.16
N VAL A 68 -20.16 3.57 -13.37
CA VAL A 68 -21.46 3.96 -13.92
C VAL A 68 -21.45 5.41 -14.39
N PRO A 69 -22.29 5.74 -15.39
CA PRO A 69 -22.30 7.07 -16.02
C PRO A 69 -22.54 8.25 -15.07
N THR A 70 -23.05 8.00 -13.87
CA THR A 70 -23.38 9.05 -12.88
C THR A 70 -22.26 9.34 -11.88
N GLU A 71 -21.17 8.55 -11.89
CA GLU A 71 -20.09 8.69 -10.91
C GLU A 71 -18.76 9.03 -11.58
N THR A 72 -17.98 9.88 -10.94
CA THR A 72 -16.63 10.24 -11.40
C THR A 72 -15.63 9.27 -10.81
N VAL A 73 -14.83 8.66 -11.66
CA VAL A 73 -13.72 7.77 -11.28
C VAL A 73 -12.39 8.46 -11.53
N GLY A 74 -11.46 8.28 -10.62
CA GLY A 74 -10.11 8.79 -10.76
C GLY A 74 -9.11 8.00 -9.92
N ALA A 75 -7.86 8.02 -10.34
CA ALA A 75 -6.74 7.53 -9.56
C ALA A 75 -5.98 8.71 -8.95
N GLY A 76 -5.76 8.66 -7.64
CA GLY A 76 -4.96 9.68 -6.95
C GLY A 76 -3.46 9.46 -7.18
N LEU A 77 -3.03 8.20 -7.18
CA LEU A 77 -1.64 7.80 -7.39
C LEU A 77 -1.59 6.43 -8.06
N ILE A 78 -0.70 6.29 -9.02
CA ILE A 78 -0.30 5.02 -9.61
C ILE A 78 1.21 4.92 -9.47
N ALA A 79 1.70 3.88 -8.78
CA ALA A 79 3.11 3.58 -8.64
C ALA A 79 3.41 2.24 -9.32
N ILE A 80 4.46 2.21 -10.11
CA ILE A 80 4.95 1.03 -10.82
C ILE A 80 6.41 0.87 -10.45
N GLY A 81 6.82 -0.34 -10.09
CA GLY A 81 8.19 -0.62 -9.69
C GLY A 81 8.42 -2.08 -9.38
N ASP A 82 9.65 -2.42 -9.08
CA ASP A 82 10.04 -3.76 -8.67
C ASP A 82 9.65 -4.02 -7.23
N MET A 83 9.09 -5.20 -6.96
CA MET A 83 8.82 -5.65 -5.61
C MET A 83 10.07 -6.31 -5.03
N LYS A 84 10.50 -5.82 -3.86
CA LYS A 84 11.63 -6.38 -3.12
C LYS A 84 11.17 -6.87 -1.74
N PRO A 85 11.47 -8.12 -1.35
CA PRO A 85 11.14 -8.61 -0.02
C PRO A 85 12.00 -7.90 1.03
N LEU A 86 11.36 -7.43 2.10
CA LEU A 86 12.02 -6.84 3.26
C LEU A 86 12.05 -7.82 4.45
N HIS A 87 12.19 -9.10 4.15
CA HIS A 87 12.28 -10.19 5.13
C HIS A 87 13.28 -11.24 4.65
N GLY A 88 13.70 -12.14 5.54
CA GLY A 88 14.52 -13.28 5.16
C GLY A 88 13.70 -14.42 4.52
N ASP A 89 14.38 -15.45 4.06
CA ASP A 89 13.77 -16.59 3.34
C ASP A 89 13.09 -17.58 4.29
N GLU A 90 13.42 -17.57 5.56
CA GLU A 90 12.85 -18.50 6.54
C GLU A 90 11.38 -18.23 6.84
N PRO A 91 10.55 -19.26 7.08
CA PRO A 91 9.13 -19.10 7.33
C PRO A 91 8.77 -18.24 8.55
N TRP A 92 9.71 -18.11 9.52
CA TRP A 92 9.56 -17.27 10.70
C TRP A 92 10.02 -15.83 10.49
N SER A 93 10.73 -15.55 9.40
CA SER A 93 11.19 -14.21 9.01
C SER A 93 10.04 -13.42 8.40
N ARG A 94 9.18 -12.90 9.26
CA ARG A 94 7.99 -12.15 8.87
C ARG A 94 7.77 -10.98 9.81
N THR A 95 6.78 -10.16 9.47
CA THR A 95 6.34 -9.07 10.34
C THR A 95 6.00 -9.60 11.72
N ALA A 96 6.72 -9.15 12.72
CA ALA A 96 6.48 -9.49 14.12
C ALA A 96 5.15 -8.87 14.59
N ASN A 97 4.60 -9.42 15.66
CA ASN A 97 3.45 -8.84 16.32
C ASN A 97 3.78 -7.39 16.75
N GLY A 98 2.83 -6.47 16.58
CA GLY A 98 3.00 -5.08 17.00
C GLY A 98 3.19 -4.08 15.87
N ALA A 99 2.89 -4.46 14.62
CA ALA A 99 2.79 -3.49 13.55
C ALA A 99 1.77 -2.39 13.89
N GLN A 100 2.15 -1.13 13.74
CA GLN A 100 1.36 0.03 14.13
C GLN A 100 1.09 0.90 12.92
N VAL A 101 -0.14 1.37 12.83
CA VAL A 101 -0.54 2.37 11.83
C VAL A 101 -1.01 3.61 12.57
N GLU A 102 -0.39 4.74 12.28
CA GLU A 102 -0.71 6.02 12.87
C GLU A 102 -1.27 6.94 11.78
N PRO A 103 -2.57 7.24 11.79
CA PRO A 103 -3.14 8.22 10.88
C PRO A 103 -2.67 9.63 11.27
N ILE A 104 -2.14 10.38 10.30
CA ILE A 104 -1.73 11.76 10.48
C ILE A 104 -2.56 12.70 9.61
N THR A 105 -2.76 13.91 10.13
CA THR A 105 -3.41 14.98 9.38
C THR A 105 -2.51 16.19 9.27
N TYR A 106 -2.43 16.75 8.09
CA TYR A 106 -1.75 18.01 7.82
C TYR A 106 -2.70 19.22 7.94
N SER A 107 -3.92 19.00 8.43
CA SER A 107 -4.91 20.06 8.66
C SER A 107 -4.39 21.08 9.67
N VAL A 108 -4.61 22.35 9.38
CA VAL A 108 -4.22 23.44 10.27
C VAL A 108 -5.41 23.85 11.10
N ILE A 109 -5.24 23.77 12.41
CA ILE A 109 -6.21 24.24 13.40
C ILE A 109 -5.70 25.58 13.90
N LYS A 110 -6.51 26.63 13.74
CA LYS A 110 -6.22 27.98 14.28
C LYS A 110 -7.34 28.36 15.23
N GLU A 111 -6.97 28.81 16.39
CA GLU A 111 -7.86 29.38 17.38
C GLU A 111 -7.62 30.90 17.43
N ASN A 112 -8.68 31.68 17.39
CA ASN A 112 -8.60 33.13 17.54
C ASN A 112 -8.66 33.52 19.00
N GLU A 113 -8.43 34.80 19.30
CA GLU A 113 -8.44 35.37 20.67
C GLU A 113 -9.80 35.20 21.39
N TRP A 114 -10.85 34.89 20.65
CA TRP A 114 -12.21 34.71 21.14
C TRP A 114 -12.56 33.22 21.34
N GLY A 115 -11.60 32.31 21.26
CA GLY A 115 -11.82 30.87 21.41
C GLY A 115 -12.52 30.19 20.22
N GLN A 116 -12.68 30.89 19.07
CA GLN A 116 -13.26 30.28 17.90
C GLN A 116 -12.18 29.49 17.13
N THR A 117 -12.47 28.22 16.87
CA THR A 117 -11.58 27.32 16.18
C THR A 117 -11.91 27.26 14.70
N THR A 118 -10.94 27.54 13.86
CA THR A 118 -11.04 27.40 12.41
C THR A 118 -10.19 26.23 11.96
N ILE A 119 -10.78 25.25 11.27
CA ILE A 119 -10.09 24.05 10.76
C ILE A 119 -9.95 24.18 9.25
N LYS A 120 -8.72 24.36 8.77
CA LYS A 120 -8.39 24.26 7.36
C LYS A 120 -8.00 22.81 7.06
N ARG A 121 -8.92 22.04 6.49
CA ARG A 121 -8.69 20.64 6.12
C ARG A 121 -7.61 20.55 5.02
N ARG A 122 -6.67 19.63 5.20
CA ARG A 122 -5.61 19.29 4.25
C ARG A 122 -5.55 17.77 4.07
N HIS A 123 -4.56 17.32 3.33
CA HIS A 123 -4.31 15.90 3.11
C HIS A 123 -4.14 15.15 4.44
N LYS A 124 -4.56 13.90 4.40
CA LYS A 124 -4.33 12.94 5.46
C LYS A 124 -3.35 11.90 4.93
N ALA A 125 -2.45 11.46 5.76
CA ALA A 125 -1.52 10.39 5.45
C ALA A 125 -1.51 9.41 6.62
N LYS A 126 -0.79 8.31 6.46
CA LYS A 126 -0.60 7.34 7.55
C LYS A 126 0.86 6.94 7.63
N ASN A 127 1.39 6.94 8.86
CA ASN A 127 2.67 6.33 9.14
C ASN A 127 2.48 4.86 9.44
N LEU A 128 3.39 4.05 8.97
CA LEU A 128 3.45 2.62 9.27
C LEU A 128 4.75 2.33 10.03
N ARG A 129 4.63 1.61 11.13
CA ARG A 129 5.78 1.04 11.84
C ARG A 129 5.60 -0.46 11.91
N ALA A 130 6.61 -1.20 11.51
CA ALA A 130 6.60 -2.65 11.53
C ALA A 130 7.97 -3.17 11.97
N GLN A 131 7.96 -4.24 12.75
CA GLN A 131 9.16 -4.95 13.16
C GLN A 131 9.22 -6.29 12.45
N VAL A 132 10.36 -6.61 11.87
CA VAL A 132 10.60 -7.89 11.19
C VAL A 132 11.79 -8.56 11.86
N LEU A 133 11.55 -9.75 12.37
CA LEU A 133 12.61 -10.63 12.84
C LEU A 133 13.18 -11.39 11.65
N MET A 134 14.47 -11.38 11.47
CA MET A 134 15.13 -12.01 10.33
C MET A 134 16.50 -12.57 10.70
N GLU A 135 17.08 -13.34 9.80
CA GLU A 135 18.44 -13.82 9.90
C GLU A 135 19.43 -12.67 9.73
N ARG A 136 20.62 -12.83 10.29
CA ARG A 136 21.67 -11.82 10.21
C ARG A 136 22.07 -11.49 8.76
N GLU A 137 22.20 -12.52 7.92
CA GLU A 137 22.60 -12.37 6.52
C GLU A 137 21.53 -11.62 5.72
N ALA A 138 20.25 -11.95 5.96
CA ALA A 138 19.13 -11.23 5.37
C ALA A 138 19.06 -9.76 5.81
N MET A 139 19.45 -9.47 7.05
CA MET A 139 19.45 -8.10 7.58
C MET A 139 20.41 -7.19 6.80
N ASP A 140 21.62 -7.64 6.54
CA ASP A 140 22.60 -6.85 5.79
C ASP A 140 22.08 -6.52 4.38
N TYR A 141 21.45 -7.49 3.73
CA TYR A 141 20.80 -7.29 2.42
C TYR A 141 19.64 -6.32 2.49
N VAL A 142 18.73 -6.47 3.46
CA VAL A 142 17.55 -5.61 3.63
C VAL A 142 17.97 -4.17 3.95
N ILE A 143 18.96 -3.98 4.83
CA ILE A 143 19.45 -2.64 5.15
C ILE A 143 20.10 -1.97 3.93
N ALA A 144 20.82 -2.73 3.09
CA ALA A 144 21.37 -2.21 1.84
C ALA A 144 20.24 -1.74 0.89
N ILE A 145 19.18 -2.55 0.72
CA ILE A 145 18.01 -2.14 -0.07
C ILE A 145 17.39 -0.83 0.48
N VAL A 146 17.18 -0.76 1.79
CA VAL A 146 16.61 0.46 2.40
C VAL A 146 17.52 1.65 2.20
N HIS A 147 18.84 1.47 2.27
CA HIS A 147 19.81 2.54 2.01
C HIS A 147 19.67 3.07 0.57
N ASP A 148 19.49 2.20 -0.41
CA ASP A 148 19.30 2.60 -1.82
C ASP A 148 17.95 3.30 -2.05
N LEU A 149 16.96 3.03 -1.19
CA LEU A 149 15.61 3.60 -1.26
C LEU A 149 15.41 4.82 -0.36
N LEU A 150 16.47 5.29 0.32
CA LEU A 150 16.37 6.53 1.09
C LEU A 150 15.97 7.69 0.18
N ASP A 151 15.05 8.52 0.66
CA ASP A 151 14.49 9.67 -0.06
C ASP A 151 13.69 9.34 -1.34
N VAL A 152 13.48 8.06 -1.63
CA VAL A 152 12.61 7.61 -2.73
C VAL A 152 11.26 7.17 -2.15
N PRO A 153 10.13 7.74 -2.63
CA PRO A 153 8.82 7.29 -2.20
C PRO A 153 8.54 5.87 -2.68
N VAL A 154 8.20 4.99 -1.76
CA VAL A 154 7.92 3.58 -2.04
C VAL A 154 6.59 3.15 -1.45
N LEU A 155 5.95 2.14 -2.07
CA LEU A 155 4.82 1.45 -1.48
C LEU A 155 5.35 0.30 -0.61
N VAL A 156 5.01 0.33 0.66
CA VAL A 156 5.31 -0.75 1.59
C VAL A 156 4.04 -1.51 1.92
N VAL A 157 4.07 -2.83 1.73
CA VAL A 157 2.97 -3.74 2.02
C VAL A 157 3.41 -4.63 3.18
N GLY A 158 2.82 -4.45 4.34
CA GLY A 158 3.18 -5.23 5.53
C GLY A 158 2.60 -6.65 5.49
N VAL A 159 1.35 -6.78 5.14
CA VAL A 159 0.65 -8.08 5.02
C VAL A 159 -0.43 -7.97 3.95
N ASP A 160 -0.45 -8.95 3.04
CA ASP A 160 -1.53 -9.07 2.05
C ASP A 160 -2.53 -10.15 2.48
N ARG A 161 -3.44 -9.76 3.35
CA ARG A 161 -4.56 -10.61 3.79
C ARG A 161 -5.79 -9.75 4.03
N PRO A 162 -7.00 -10.29 3.84
CA PRO A 162 -8.24 -9.62 4.24
C PRO A 162 -8.17 -9.15 5.69
N GLY A 163 -8.57 -7.92 5.96
CA GLY A 163 -8.51 -7.30 7.30
C GLY A 163 -7.21 -6.57 7.64
N PHE A 164 -6.18 -6.66 6.80
CA PHE A 164 -4.88 -5.99 6.99
C PHE A 164 -4.59 -4.91 5.93
N ALA A 165 -5.61 -4.46 5.21
CA ALA A 165 -5.45 -3.44 4.14
C ALA A 165 -4.82 -2.12 4.63
N GLU A 166 -4.95 -1.81 5.93
CA GLU A 166 -4.33 -0.62 6.52
C GLU A 166 -2.81 -0.75 6.69
N LEU A 167 -2.24 -1.96 6.65
CA LEU A 167 -0.78 -2.18 6.69
C LEU A 167 -0.10 -1.94 5.34
N GLN A 168 -0.69 -1.14 4.49
CA GLN A 168 -0.12 -0.66 3.24
C GLN A 168 0.08 0.85 3.36
N ALA A 169 1.28 1.32 3.12
CA ALA A 169 1.60 2.74 3.18
C ALA A 169 2.51 3.15 2.02
N PHE A 170 2.18 4.28 1.39
CA PHE A 170 3.04 4.92 0.40
C PHE A 170 3.76 6.09 1.05
N GLY A 171 5.09 6.07 1.02
CA GLY A 171 5.87 7.11 1.67
C GLY A 171 7.38 6.87 1.63
N LEU A 172 8.08 7.61 2.48
CA LEU A 172 9.52 7.47 2.66
C LEU A 172 9.81 6.37 3.67
N LEU A 173 10.58 5.38 3.24
CA LEU A 173 10.98 4.25 4.06
C LEU A 173 12.28 4.55 4.80
N SER A 174 12.33 4.20 6.08
CA SER A 174 13.54 4.15 6.89
C SER A 174 13.57 2.86 7.70
N ALA A 175 14.75 2.38 8.03
CA ALA A 175 14.90 1.19 8.87
C ALA A 175 15.99 1.38 9.90
N VAL A 176 15.80 0.71 11.06
CA VAL A 176 16.79 0.57 12.10
C VAL A 176 17.01 -0.92 12.34
N GLY A 177 18.22 -1.40 12.10
CA GLY A 177 18.60 -2.78 12.33
C GLY A 177 19.22 -2.98 13.70
N THR A 178 18.72 -3.93 14.48
CA THR A 178 19.29 -4.32 15.77
C THR A 178 19.71 -5.78 15.72
N TYR A 179 20.99 -6.05 15.87
CA TYR A 179 21.54 -7.40 15.95
C TYR A 179 21.33 -7.96 17.35
N GLN A 180 20.40 -8.90 17.49
CA GLN A 180 20.06 -9.47 18.80
C GLN A 180 20.96 -10.64 19.21
N SER A 181 21.47 -11.39 18.23
CA SER A 181 22.34 -12.53 18.46
C SER A 181 23.25 -12.79 17.25
N ASN A 182 24.12 -13.82 17.35
CA ASN A 182 24.96 -14.20 16.20
C ASN A 182 24.17 -14.67 14.97
N SER A 183 22.92 -15.07 15.12
CA SER A 183 22.09 -15.62 14.02
C SER A 183 20.85 -14.81 13.71
N LYS A 184 20.41 -13.92 14.61
CA LYS A 184 19.13 -13.20 14.46
C LYS A 184 19.29 -11.70 14.64
N GLY A 185 18.54 -10.98 13.84
CA GLY A 185 18.39 -9.55 13.93
C GLY A 185 16.94 -9.11 13.88
N LEU A 186 16.67 -7.95 14.43
CA LEU A 186 15.38 -7.27 14.38
C LEU A 186 15.53 -6.01 13.57
N ALA A 187 14.81 -5.90 12.46
CA ALA A 187 14.69 -4.67 11.69
C ALA A 187 13.38 -3.97 12.05
N GLU A 188 13.47 -2.71 12.42
CA GLU A 188 12.32 -1.85 12.63
C GLU A 188 12.20 -0.93 11.43
N PHE A 189 11.10 -1.07 10.68
CA PHE A 189 10.76 -0.26 9.52
C PHE A 189 9.81 0.84 9.93
N THR A 190 10.09 2.04 9.48
CA THR A 190 9.19 3.19 9.63
C THR A 190 8.93 3.78 8.26
N VAL A 191 7.67 3.85 7.87
CA VAL A 191 7.23 4.52 6.65
C VAL A 191 6.55 5.82 7.05
N LYS A 192 7.12 6.93 6.61
CA LYS A 192 6.49 8.24 6.75
C LYS A 192 5.58 8.47 5.55
N GLY A 193 4.27 8.36 5.76
CA GLY A 193 3.30 8.49 4.70
C GLY A 193 3.27 9.87 4.06
N LEU A 194 3.13 9.89 2.75
CA LEU A 194 3.03 11.10 1.94
C LEU A 194 1.58 11.35 1.49
N ILE A 195 0.78 10.27 1.38
CA ILE A 195 -0.61 10.28 0.93
C ILE A 195 -1.43 9.34 1.79
#